data_208ca9379b8dce360c01e0d88e5b5d70
#
_entry.id   208ca9379b8dce360c01e0d88e5b5d70
#
_cell.length_a   1.000
_cell.length_b   1.000
_cell.length_c   1.000
_cell.angle_alpha   90.00
_cell.angle_beta   90.00
_cell.angle_gamma   90.00
#
_symmetry.space_group_name_H-M   'P 1'
#
loop_
_entity.id
_entity.type
_entity.pdbx_description
1 polymer ?
#
loop_
_entity_poly.entity_id
_entity_poly.type
_entity_poly.pdbx_seq_one_letter_code
_entity_poly.pdbx_strand_id
1 'polypeptide(L)'
;WGPVGQRVLISNEADLIDQFSTPDTTSTIDFHNASYFLRYSNALQVVRQATSAAKNAHSTTYKTAGRGPGAVGYAVQAINNKNVFDANTSLDSDGHTFIGRFPGALGNGLRVSICPANSTAFSGWDYASAFDGAPGSSALDSNAGGTGTELHLAVIDQNGEFTGTKGTVLEAYPYVSAATNSVLADGSTNFVKNVVNERSKYIYMVNFDSDYTAANAGTAMTPGVQKTYISGLTNSVH
;
A
#
# COMPACT_ATOMS: atom_id res chain seq x y z
N TRP A 1 2.84 -4.57 13.81
CA TRP A 1 1.92 -4.30 12.72
C TRP A 1 0.47 -4.41 13.20
N GLY A 2 -0.51 -4.09 12.36
CA GLY A 2 -1.91 -4.26 12.66
C GLY A 2 -2.64 -3.01 13.18
N PRO A 3 -3.99 -3.03 13.21
CA PRO A 3 -4.79 -1.88 13.58
C PRO A 3 -4.58 -1.50 15.06
N VAL A 4 -4.47 -0.20 15.31
CA VAL A 4 -4.27 0.35 16.65
C VAL A 4 -5.61 0.82 17.21
N GLY A 5 -5.87 0.48 18.48
CA GLY A 5 -7.08 0.89 19.19
C GLY A 5 -8.37 0.20 18.70
N GLN A 6 -8.24 -0.76 17.80
CA GLN A 6 -9.36 -1.55 17.28
C GLN A 6 -9.29 -2.98 17.81
N ARG A 7 -10.43 -3.51 18.22
CA ARG A 7 -10.56 -4.90 18.66
C ARG A 7 -10.62 -5.82 17.43
N VAL A 8 -9.72 -6.80 17.40
CA VAL A 8 -9.62 -7.82 16.33
C VAL A 8 -9.85 -9.19 16.96
N LEU A 9 -10.75 -9.97 16.37
CA LEU A 9 -10.97 -11.37 16.76
C LEU A 9 -9.95 -12.24 16.03
N ILE A 10 -9.23 -13.07 16.79
CA ILE A 10 -8.21 -13.99 16.31
C ILE A 10 -8.62 -15.42 16.68
N SER A 11 -8.59 -16.29 15.69
CA SER A 11 -9.04 -17.69 15.81
C SER A 11 -7.89 -18.68 16.03
N ASN A 12 -6.69 -18.34 15.57
CA ASN A 12 -5.51 -19.20 15.63
C ASN A 12 -4.22 -18.36 15.49
N GLU A 13 -3.06 -19.02 15.67
CA GLU A 13 -1.77 -18.33 15.59
C GLU A 13 -1.44 -17.80 14.18
N ALA A 14 -1.90 -18.47 13.12
CA ALA A 14 -1.69 -17.98 11.75
C ALA A 14 -2.45 -16.67 11.52
N ASP A 15 -3.70 -16.56 12.03
CA ASP A 15 -4.45 -15.29 11.99
C ASP A 15 -3.75 -14.19 12.80
N LEU A 16 -3.13 -14.56 13.95
CA LEU A 16 -2.39 -13.61 14.77
C LEU A 16 -1.20 -13.03 14.00
N ILE A 17 -0.44 -13.89 13.32
CA ILE A 17 0.69 -13.48 12.47
C ILE A 17 0.21 -12.66 11.26
N ASP A 18 -0.86 -13.07 10.59
CA ASP A 18 -1.41 -12.36 9.43
C ASP A 18 -1.85 -10.93 9.80
N GLN A 19 -2.44 -10.75 10.98
CA GLN A 19 -2.96 -9.46 11.42
C GLN A 19 -1.91 -8.57 12.08
N PHE A 20 -1.01 -9.14 12.86
CA PHE A 20 -0.09 -8.38 13.72
C PHE A 20 1.39 -8.60 13.40
N SER A 21 1.71 -9.44 12.41
CA SER A 21 3.06 -9.86 12.05
C SER A 21 3.71 -10.78 13.10
N THR A 22 4.93 -11.20 12.81
CA THR A 22 5.75 -11.98 13.77
C THR A 22 6.19 -11.10 14.93
N PRO A 23 6.42 -11.69 16.12
CA PRO A 23 6.86 -10.93 17.29
C PRO A 23 8.26 -10.34 17.10
N ASP A 24 8.46 -9.17 17.66
CA ASP A 24 9.75 -8.52 17.84
C ASP A 24 10.20 -8.57 19.30
N THR A 25 11.32 -7.92 19.61
CA THR A 25 11.88 -7.88 20.99
C THR A 25 10.92 -7.24 21.99
N THR A 26 10.02 -6.37 21.55
CA THR A 26 9.08 -5.64 22.41
C THR A 26 7.79 -6.43 22.63
N SER A 27 7.31 -7.11 21.60
CA SER A 27 6.02 -7.79 21.58
C SER A 27 6.09 -9.30 21.86
N THR A 28 7.28 -9.85 22.03
CA THR A 28 7.53 -11.30 22.19
C THR A 28 6.68 -11.92 23.31
N ILE A 29 6.64 -11.30 24.48
CA ILE A 29 5.91 -11.86 25.65
C ILE A 29 4.41 -11.89 25.37
N ASP A 30 3.86 -10.78 24.88
CA ASP A 30 2.43 -10.67 24.62
C ASP A 30 2.01 -11.60 23.47
N PHE A 31 2.83 -11.70 22.42
CA PHE A 31 2.59 -12.61 21.30
C PHE A 31 2.54 -14.07 21.77
N HIS A 32 3.53 -14.52 22.53
CA HIS A 32 3.54 -15.92 23.01
C HIS A 32 2.41 -16.21 23.99
N ASN A 33 2.03 -15.27 24.84
CA ASN A 33 0.85 -15.42 25.69
C ASN A 33 -0.43 -15.59 24.87
N ALA A 34 -0.59 -14.77 23.80
CA ALA A 34 -1.70 -14.90 22.86
C ALA A 34 -1.67 -16.25 22.13
N SER A 35 -0.50 -16.66 21.61
CA SER A 35 -0.32 -17.95 20.94
C SER A 35 -0.66 -19.13 21.87
N TYR A 36 -0.21 -19.11 23.13
CA TYR A 36 -0.57 -20.15 24.10
C TYR A 36 -2.07 -20.20 24.40
N PHE A 37 -2.73 -19.03 24.52
CA PHE A 37 -4.19 -18.98 24.68
C PHE A 37 -4.92 -19.62 23.51
N LEU A 38 -4.46 -19.36 22.26
CA LEU A 38 -5.07 -19.88 21.04
C LEU A 38 -4.95 -21.41 20.89
N ARG A 39 -4.11 -22.08 21.68
CA ARG A 39 -4.08 -23.55 21.74
C ARG A 39 -5.30 -24.14 22.42
N TYR A 40 -6.01 -23.36 23.25
CA TYR A 40 -7.16 -23.79 24.02
C TYR A 40 -8.46 -23.11 23.64
N SER A 41 -8.39 -22.02 22.85
CA SER A 41 -9.54 -21.22 22.43
C SER A 41 -9.32 -20.66 21.05
N ASN A 42 -10.40 -20.50 20.30
CA ASN A 42 -10.42 -19.88 18.96
C ASN A 42 -11.07 -18.47 18.96
N ALA A 43 -11.17 -17.84 20.11
CA ALA A 43 -11.89 -16.58 20.28
C ALA A 43 -11.07 -15.58 21.13
N LEU A 44 -9.83 -15.31 20.70
CA LEU A 44 -8.99 -14.28 21.31
C LEU A 44 -9.33 -12.91 20.73
N GLN A 45 -9.57 -11.94 21.59
CA GLN A 45 -9.73 -10.54 21.17
C GLN A 45 -8.46 -9.77 21.49
N VAL A 46 -7.82 -9.25 20.43
CA VAL A 46 -6.58 -8.48 20.52
C VAL A 46 -6.85 -7.00 20.27
N VAL A 47 -6.27 -6.14 21.08
CA VAL A 47 -6.24 -4.68 20.87
C VAL A 47 -4.78 -4.24 20.91
N ARG A 48 -4.25 -3.84 19.75
CA ARG A 48 -2.91 -3.29 19.68
C ARG A 48 -2.89 -1.85 20.20
N GLN A 49 -1.90 -1.58 21.04
CA GLN A 49 -1.59 -0.23 21.48
C GLN A 49 -0.35 0.28 20.74
N ALA A 50 -0.31 1.57 20.47
CA ALA A 50 0.85 2.26 19.95
C ALA A 50 1.03 3.57 20.70
N THR A 51 2.27 4.03 20.81
CA THR A 51 2.55 5.34 21.41
C THR A 51 2.00 6.46 20.52
N SER A 52 1.70 7.62 21.10
CA SER A 52 1.25 8.79 20.34
C SER A 52 2.29 9.31 19.35
N ALA A 53 3.55 8.93 19.53
CA ALA A 53 4.66 9.27 18.64
C ALA A 53 4.77 8.32 17.43
N ALA A 54 4.09 7.17 17.44
CA ALA A 54 4.14 6.24 16.32
C ALA A 54 3.50 6.85 15.07
N LYS A 55 4.21 6.76 13.95
CA LYS A 55 3.79 7.30 12.64
C LYS A 55 3.69 6.18 11.62
N ASN A 56 2.84 6.40 10.61
CA ASN A 56 2.80 5.52 9.45
C ASN A 56 3.99 5.83 8.53
N ALA A 57 4.57 4.79 7.95
CA ALA A 57 5.50 4.96 6.84
C ALA A 57 4.77 5.65 5.67
N HIS A 58 5.48 6.44 4.90
CA HIS A 58 4.90 7.14 3.75
C HIS A 58 5.88 7.25 2.60
N SER A 59 5.37 7.39 1.37
CA SER A 59 6.21 7.65 0.22
C SER A 59 6.79 9.06 0.28
N THR A 60 8.04 9.19 -0.18
CA THR A 60 8.73 10.49 -0.27
C THR A 60 8.47 11.20 -1.59
N THR A 61 7.91 10.50 -2.56
CA THR A 61 7.66 11.07 -3.87
C THR A 61 6.42 11.92 -3.81
N TYR A 62 6.65 13.19 -3.92
CA TYR A 62 5.68 14.24 -3.83
C TYR A 62 5.62 14.98 -5.16
N LYS A 63 4.43 15.16 -5.69
CA LYS A 63 4.20 16.12 -6.76
C LYS A 63 2.88 16.84 -6.59
N THR A 64 2.94 18.02 -6.04
CA THR A 64 2.00 19.09 -6.39
C THR A 64 2.82 20.28 -6.85
N ALA A 65 2.44 20.87 -7.95
CA ALA A 65 3.08 22.07 -8.46
C ALA A 65 3.13 23.15 -7.37
N GLY A 66 4.34 23.54 -6.97
CA GLY A 66 4.59 24.61 -6.00
C GLY A 66 5.03 24.19 -4.61
N ARG A 67 5.10 22.88 -4.30
CA ARG A 67 5.64 22.41 -3.01
C ARG A 67 6.79 21.45 -3.26
N GLY A 68 8.01 21.97 -3.24
CA GLY A 68 9.23 21.19 -3.47
C GLY A 68 9.54 20.21 -2.32
N PRO A 69 10.48 19.25 -2.55
CA PRO A 69 11.03 18.42 -1.49
C PRO A 69 11.70 19.32 -0.46
N GLY A 70 11.14 19.38 0.74
CA GLY A 70 11.59 20.26 1.81
C GLY A 70 10.53 21.17 2.40
N ALA A 71 9.28 21.09 1.96
CA ALA A 71 8.18 21.74 2.67
C ALA A 71 8.03 21.06 4.04
N VAL A 72 8.74 21.61 5.01
CA VAL A 72 8.70 21.24 6.43
C VAL A 72 7.27 21.37 6.93
N GLY A 73 6.73 20.32 7.52
CA GLY A 73 5.58 20.45 8.36
C GLY A 73 4.40 19.52 8.11
N TYR A 74 4.53 18.52 7.26
CA TYR A 74 3.50 17.49 7.19
C TYR A 74 3.75 16.46 8.29
N ALA A 75 3.18 16.71 9.43
CA ALA A 75 2.98 15.67 10.42
C ALA A 75 2.04 14.65 9.78
N VAL A 76 2.59 13.54 9.28
CA VAL A 76 1.76 12.40 8.92
C VAL A 76 0.93 12.07 10.15
N GLN A 77 -0.36 12.27 10.07
CA GLN A 77 -1.26 11.89 11.14
C GLN A 77 -1.13 10.38 11.33
N ALA A 78 -1.18 9.92 12.57
CA ALA A 78 -1.20 8.49 12.83
C ALA A 78 -2.51 7.90 12.31
N ILE A 79 -2.45 7.17 11.21
CA ILE A 79 -3.58 6.42 10.65
C ILE A 79 -3.64 5.07 11.36
N ASN A 80 -4.37 5.05 12.46
CA ASN A 80 -4.40 3.90 13.36
C ASN A 80 -5.12 2.68 12.76
N ASN A 81 -6.13 2.92 11.94
CA ASN A 81 -6.96 1.89 11.33
C ASN A 81 -7.76 2.47 10.14
N LYS A 82 -8.52 1.60 9.45
CA LYS A 82 -9.30 2.02 8.28
C LYS A 82 -10.33 3.10 8.57
N ASN A 83 -10.98 3.08 9.72
CA ASN A 83 -11.98 4.09 10.07
C ASN A 83 -11.34 5.48 10.19
N VAL A 84 -10.12 5.56 10.75
CA VAL A 84 -9.36 6.82 10.82
C VAL A 84 -8.94 7.27 9.43
N PHE A 85 -8.54 6.35 8.56
CA PHE A 85 -8.23 6.68 7.17
C PHE A 85 -9.42 7.23 6.41
N ASP A 86 -10.56 6.55 6.47
CA ASP A 86 -11.79 6.93 5.76
C ASP A 86 -12.38 8.27 6.28
N ALA A 87 -12.21 8.55 7.56
CA ALA A 87 -12.69 9.80 8.17
C ALA A 87 -11.76 11.00 7.91
N ASN A 88 -10.54 10.77 7.42
CA ASN A 88 -9.56 11.82 7.25
C ASN A 88 -9.64 12.44 5.85
N THR A 89 -10.30 13.57 5.74
CA THR A 89 -10.49 14.32 4.49
C THR A 89 -9.30 15.17 4.07
N SER A 90 -8.28 15.32 4.93
CA SER A 90 -7.12 16.17 4.67
C SER A 90 -5.88 15.45 4.14
N LEU A 91 -5.92 14.12 4.06
CA LEU A 91 -4.79 13.33 3.59
C LEU A 91 -4.37 13.68 2.14
N ASP A 92 -5.31 14.03 1.29
CA ASP A 92 -5.04 14.42 -0.10
C ASP A 92 -4.17 15.70 -0.20
N SER A 93 -4.15 16.54 0.83
CA SER A 93 -3.35 17.76 0.89
C SER A 93 -1.90 17.51 1.36
N ASP A 94 -1.62 16.35 1.96
CA ASP A 94 -0.34 16.06 2.58
C ASP A 94 0.74 15.64 1.57
N GLY A 95 0.39 15.44 0.31
CA GLY A 95 1.35 15.25 -0.78
C GLY A 95 1.99 13.87 -0.86
N HIS A 96 1.57 12.90 -0.07
CA HIS A 96 2.05 11.53 -0.15
C HIS A 96 1.19 10.72 -1.10
N THR A 97 1.83 9.90 -1.94
CA THR A 97 1.11 8.96 -2.80
C THR A 97 0.66 7.73 -2.01
N PHE A 98 1.56 7.18 -1.21
CA PHE A 98 1.29 5.99 -0.41
C PHE A 98 1.62 6.21 1.06
N ILE A 99 0.82 5.57 1.91
CA ILE A 99 1.03 5.51 3.36
C ILE A 99 0.95 4.04 3.78
N GLY A 100 1.85 3.61 4.66
CA GLY A 100 1.75 2.30 5.32
C GLY A 100 0.44 2.20 6.09
N ARG A 101 -0.21 1.05 6.04
CA ARG A 101 -1.57 0.87 6.57
C ARG A 101 -1.69 1.13 8.05
N PHE A 102 -0.62 0.83 8.80
CA PHE A 102 -0.61 0.97 10.27
C PHE A 102 0.65 1.69 10.74
N PRO A 103 0.58 2.43 11.85
CA PRO A 103 1.74 3.11 12.42
C PRO A 103 2.75 2.12 13.01
N GLY A 104 4.03 2.44 12.88
CA GLY A 104 5.14 1.68 13.42
C GLY A 104 6.27 1.47 12.42
N ALA A 105 7.43 1.04 12.91
CA ALA A 105 8.67 0.93 12.14
C ALA A 105 8.60 -0.11 11.01
N LEU A 106 7.81 -1.17 11.18
CA LEU A 106 7.71 -2.27 10.22
C LEU A 106 7.27 -1.79 8.82
N GLY A 107 6.41 -0.76 8.76
CA GLY A 107 6.01 -0.13 7.50
C GLY A 107 7.15 0.48 6.71
N ASN A 108 8.27 0.80 7.35
CA ASN A 108 9.45 1.36 6.69
C ASN A 108 10.15 0.35 5.76
N GLY A 109 9.91 -0.93 5.97
CA GLY A 109 10.41 -2.00 5.10
C GLY A 109 9.61 -2.22 3.82
N LEU A 110 8.51 -1.50 3.63
CA LEU A 110 7.67 -1.63 2.43
C LEU A 110 8.23 -0.80 1.26
N ARG A 111 8.07 -1.34 0.06
CA ARG A 111 8.29 -0.64 -1.20
C ARG A 111 7.06 -0.80 -2.09
N VAL A 112 6.68 0.25 -2.80
CA VAL A 112 5.67 0.19 -3.85
C VAL A 112 6.33 0.47 -5.18
N SER A 113 6.06 -0.36 -6.18
CA SER A 113 6.55 -0.18 -7.54
C SER A 113 5.39 -0.23 -8.52
N ILE A 114 5.38 0.72 -9.45
CA ILE A 114 4.34 0.85 -10.48
C ILE A 114 5.00 0.68 -11.85
N CYS A 115 4.39 -0.16 -12.68
CA CYS A 115 4.72 -0.28 -14.09
C CYS A 115 3.56 0.29 -14.92
N PRO A 116 3.75 1.39 -15.65
CA PRO A 116 2.73 1.98 -16.51
C PRO A 116 2.56 1.19 -17.81
N ALA A 117 1.52 1.50 -18.57
CA ALA A 117 1.20 0.92 -19.87
C ALA A 117 2.34 1.13 -20.88
N ASN A 118 3.30 0.24 -20.88
CA ASN A 118 4.41 0.22 -21.85
C ASN A 118 5.12 -1.13 -21.80
N SER A 119 5.10 -1.86 -22.90
CA SER A 119 5.75 -3.17 -23.00
C SER A 119 7.27 -3.13 -22.77
N THR A 120 7.94 -2.04 -23.19
CA THR A 120 9.38 -1.87 -22.99
C THR A 120 9.72 -1.65 -21.52
N ALA A 121 8.93 -0.85 -20.82
CA ALA A 121 9.09 -0.65 -19.38
C ALA A 121 8.83 -1.95 -18.61
N PHE A 122 7.82 -2.73 -19.02
CA PHE A 122 7.48 -3.99 -18.37
C PHE A 122 8.62 -5.01 -18.47
N SER A 123 9.22 -5.19 -19.65
CA SER A 123 10.28 -6.19 -19.83
C SER A 123 11.54 -5.92 -18.99
N GLY A 124 11.79 -4.68 -18.62
CA GLY A 124 12.91 -4.27 -17.75
C GLY A 124 12.51 -4.06 -16.29
N TRP A 125 11.28 -4.34 -15.94
CA TRP A 125 10.80 -4.13 -14.58
C TRP A 125 11.14 -5.32 -13.68
N ASP A 126 11.77 -5.03 -12.53
CA ASP A 126 12.25 -6.06 -11.59
C ASP A 126 11.16 -7.04 -11.12
N TYR A 127 9.92 -6.62 -11.14
CA TYR A 127 8.76 -7.38 -10.64
C TYR A 127 7.87 -7.94 -11.75
N ALA A 128 8.32 -7.90 -13.01
CA ALA A 128 7.55 -8.37 -14.16
C ALA A 128 7.10 -9.84 -14.01
N SER A 129 7.91 -10.67 -13.37
CA SER A 129 7.61 -12.10 -13.14
C SER A 129 6.39 -12.37 -12.25
N ALA A 130 5.90 -11.36 -11.54
CA ALA A 130 4.67 -11.46 -10.73
C ALA A 130 3.39 -11.21 -11.53
N PHE A 131 3.50 -10.94 -12.84
CA PHE A 131 2.39 -10.57 -13.72
C PHE A 131 2.43 -11.35 -15.03
N ASP A 132 1.27 -11.62 -15.61
CA ASP A 132 1.14 -12.45 -16.82
C ASP A 132 1.55 -11.75 -18.11
N GLY A 133 1.57 -10.41 -18.14
CA GLY A 133 1.90 -9.63 -19.33
C GLY A 133 1.99 -8.14 -19.05
N ALA A 134 2.36 -7.36 -20.06
CA ALA A 134 2.48 -5.91 -19.94
C ALA A 134 1.11 -5.23 -19.74
N PRO A 135 1.03 -4.17 -18.91
CA PRO A 135 -0.19 -3.37 -18.80
C PRO A 135 -0.47 -2.61 -20.10
N GLY A 136 -1.74 -2.26 -20.33
CA GLY A 136 -2.21 -1.60 -21.57
C GLY A 136 -2.42 -2.56 -22.74
N SER A 137 -2.35 -3.88 -22.48
CA SER A 137 -2.61 -4.92 -23.49
C SER A 137 -3.93 -5.64 -23.31
N SER A 138 -4.67 -5.36 -22.24
CA SER A 138 -5.94 -6.02 -21.95
C SER A 138 -7.14 -5.32 -22.59
N ALA A 139 -8.23 -6.08 -22.77
CA ALA A 139 -9.50 -5.52 -23.24
C ALA A 139 -10.11 -4.50 -22.27
N LEU A 140 -9.71 -4.51 -21.00
CA LEU A 140 -10.20 -3.57 -20.00
C LEU A 140 -9.75 -2.14 -20.26
N ASP A 141 -8.53 -1.94 -20.78
CA ASP A 141 -8.02 -0.61 -21.13
C ASP A 141 -8.88 0.05 -22.23
N SER A 142 -9.25 -0.73 -23.25
CA SER A 142 -10.11 -0.26 -24.33
C SER A 142 -11.53 0.09 -23.87
N ASN A 143 -12.07 -0.69 -22.94
CA ASN A 143 -13.44 -0.49 -22.42
C ASN A 143 -13.54 0.69 -21.46
N ALA A 144 -12.45 1.08 -20.82
CA ALA A 144 -12.40 2.27 -19.97
C ALA A 144 -12.32 3.60 -20.75
N GLY A 145 -12.41 3.55 -22.07
CA GLY A 145 -12.39 4.75 -22.93
C GLY A 145 -11.03 5.39 -23.09
N GLY A 146 -9.96 4.71 -22.69
CA GLY A 146 -8.59 5.19 -22.81
C GLY A 146 -7.65 4.10 -23.33
N THR A 147 -6.68 4.47 -24.12
CA THR A 147 -5.56 3.61 -24.46
C THR A 147 -4.38 3.97 -23.56
N GLY A 148 -3.83 2.96 -22.86
CA GLY A 148 -2.65 3.16 -22.02
C GLY A 148 -2.93 3.74 -20.63
N THR A 149 -4.13 3.53 -20.08
CA THR A 149 -4.47 3.90 -18.69
C THR A 149 -4.17 2.80 -17.68
N GLU A 150 -3.95 1.58 -18.15
CA GLU A 150 -3.61 0.46 -17.29
C GLU A 150 -2.22 0.58 -16.69
N LEU A 151 -2.09 0.04 -15.52
CA LEU A 151 -0.81 -0.09 -14.82
C LEU A 151 -0.80 -1.35 -13.98
N HIS A 152 0.41 -1.80 -13.64
CA HIS A 152 0.62 -2.80 -12.60
C HIS A 152 1.18 -2.12 -11.37
N LEU A 153 0.73 -2.55 -10.20
CA LEU A 153 1.25 -2.11 -8.93
C LEU A 153 1.68 -3.32 -8.12
N ALA A 154 2.90 -3.29 -7.59
CA ALA A 154 3.44 -4.29 -6.69
C ALA A 154 3.77 -3.65 -5.35
N VAL A 155 3.41 -4.35 -4.26
CA VAL A 155 3.86 -4.04 -2.89
C VAL A 155 4.91 -5.07 -2.50
N ILE A 156 6.06 -4.60 -2.05
CA ILE A 156 7.26 -5.41 -1.88
C ILE A 156 7.77 -5.30 -0.44
N ASP A 157 8.18 -6.43 0.12
CA ASP A 157 8.95 -6.52 1.35
C ASP A 157 10.42 -6.19 1.06
N GLN A 158 10.77 -4.92 1.08
CA GLN A 158 12.11 -4.47 0.71
C GLN A 158 13.20 -5.04 1.62
N ASN A 159 12.91 -5.11 2.91
CA ASN A 159 13.88 -5.49 3.93
C ASN A 159 13.77 -6.97 4.36
N GLY A 160 12.71 -7.67 3.95
CA GLY A 160 12.43 -9.02 4.40
C GLY A 160 11.82 -9.10 5.80
N GLU A 161 11.21 -8.01 6.27
CA GLU A 161 10.69 -7.93 7.64
C GLU A 161 9.34 -8.63 7.80
N PHE A 162 8.59 -8.80 6.71
CA PHE A 162 7.31 -9.51 6.69
C PHE A 162 7.44 -10.99 6.33
N THR A 163 8.33 -11.32 5.39
CA THR A 163 8.45 -12.66 4.81
C THR A 163 9.74 -13.38 5.18
N GLY A 164 10.70 -12.67 5.77
CA GLY A 164 12.06 -13.18 5.98
C GLY A 164 12.97 -13.09 4.74
N THR A 165 12.41 -12.73 3.57
CA THR A 165 13.16 -12.66 2.31
C THR A 165 13.02 -11.28 1.67
N LYS A 166 14.15 -10.61 1.50
CA LYS A 166 14.19 -9.28 0.87
C LYS A 166 13.73 -9.33 -0.58
N GLY A 167 12.94 -8.31 -0.95
CA GLY A 167 12.47 -8.14 -2.33
C GLY A 167 11.27 -9.02 -2.69
N THR A 168 10.70 -9.74 -1.74
CA THR A 168 9.49 -10.55 -1.97
C THR A 168 8.29 -9.65 -2.29
N VAL A 169 7.57 -9.99 -3.36
CA VAL A 169 6.29 -9.33 -3.68
C VAL A 169 5.23 -9.82 -2.70
N LEU A 170 4.70 -8.90 -1.89
CA LEU A 170 3.64 -9.15 -0.92
C LEU A 170 2.25 -9.13 -1.56
N GLU A 171 2.04 -8.16 -2.45
CA GLU A 171 0.78 -7.97 -3.18
C GLU A 171 1.06 -7.56 -4.62
N ALA A 172 0.29 -8.11 -5.54
CA ALA A 172 0.31 -7.74 -6.95
C ALA A 172 -1.10 -7.29 -7.38
N TYR A 173 -1.17 -6.13 -8.01
CA TYR A 173 -2.39 -5.55 -8.57
C TYR A 173 -2.24 -5.45 -10.08
N PRO A 174 -2.64 -6.51 -10.82
CA PRO A 174 -2.54 -6.53 -12.26
C PRO A 174 -3.65 -5.70 -12.90
N TYR A 175 -3.34 -5.04 -14.01
CA TYR A 175 -4.29 -4.36 -14.90
C TYR A 175 -5.24 -3.38 -14.21
N VAL A 176 -4.80 -2.74 -13.13
CA VAL A 176 -5.56 -1.64 -12.51
C VAL A 176 -5.41 -0.38 -13.34
N SER A 177 -6.36 0.53 -13.23
CA SER A 177 -6.43 1.71 -14.09
C SER A 177 -6.12 3.00 -13.36
N ALA A 178 -5.44 3.91 -14.04
CA ALA A 178 -5.30 5.30 -13.64
C ALA A 178 -6.58 6.13 -13.84
N ALA A 179 -7.52 5.64 -14.66
CA ALA A 179 -8.77 6.34 -14.93
C ALA A 179 -9.78 6.15 -13.78
N THR A 180 -10.28 7.26 -13.24
CA THR A 180 -11.18 7.26 -12.08
C THR A 180 -12.54 6.62 -12.35
N ASN A 181 -12.95 6.56 -13.61
CA ASN A 181 -14.20 5.98 -14.08
C ASN A 181 -14.07 4.55 -14.62
N SER A 182 -12.89 3.96 -14.49
CA SER A 182 -12.65 2.60 -14.94
C SER A 182 -13.40 1.58 -14.08
N VAL A 183 -14.11 0.66 -14.73
CA VAL A 183 -14.86 -0.41 -14.09
C VAL A 183 -14.56 -1.77 -14.74
N LEU A 184 -14.62 -2.83 -13.97
CA LEU A 184 -14.54 -4.20 -14.44
C LEU A 184 -15.88 -4.63 -15.06
N ALA A 185 -15.90 -5.79 -15.69
CA ALA A 185 -17.11 -6.34 -16.33
C ALA A 185 -18.28 -6.59 -15.35
N ASP A 186 -17.99 -6.79 -14.07
CA ASP A 186 -18.97 -6.94 -13.00
C ASP A 186 -19.47 -5.60 -12.43
N GLY A 187 -18.99 -4.46 -12.96
CA GLY A 187 -19.33 -3.12 -12.51
C GLY A 187 -18.52 -2.63 -11.31
N SER A 188 -17.61 -3.43 -10.75
CA SER A 188 -16.72 -2.98 -9.67
C SER A 188 -15.67 -1.99 -10.17
N THR A 189 -15.22 -1.10 -9.30
CA THR A 189 -14.18 -0.13 -9.65
C THR A 189 -12.87 -0.81 -10.00
N ASN A 190 -12.22 -0.36 -11.07
CA ASN A 190 -10.86 -0.73 -11.43
C ASN A 190 -9.86 0.44 -11.23
N PHE A 191 -10.32 1.54 -10.68
CA PHE A 191 -9.44 2.66 -10.35
C PHE A 191 -8.44 2.26 -9.26
N VAL A 192 -7.15 2.39 -9.56
CA VAL A 192 -6.07 1.86 -8.71
C VAL A 192 -6.16 2.31 -7.25
N LYS A 193 -6.50 3.59 -7.00
CA LYS A 193 -6.66 4.12 -5.63
C LYS A 193 -7.73 3.35 -4.85
N ASN A 194 -8.87 3.10 -5.47
CA ASN A 194 -9.97 2.39 -4.82
C ASN A 194 -9.62 0.92 -4.59
N VAL A 195 -9.08 0.27 -5.61
CA VAL A 195 -8.68 -1.15 -5.54
C VAL A 195 -7.65 -1.38 -4.44
N VAL A 196 -6.61 -0.55 -4.37
CA VAL A 196 -5.56 -0.64 -3.34
C VAL A 196 -6.14 -0.39 -1.95
N ASN A 197 -6.95 0.66 -1.78
CA ASN A 197 -7.50 1.02 -0.47
C ASN A 197 -8.48 -0.02 0.09
N GLU A 198 -9.16 -0.76 -0.78
CA GLU A 198 -10.05 -1.84 -0.38
C GLU A 198 -9.31 -3.15 -0.07
N ARG A 199 -8.31 -3.49 -0.88
CA ARG A 199 -7.73 -4.84 -0.88
C ARG A 199 -6.39 -4.95 -0.16
N SER A 200 -5.58 -3.88 -0.13
CA SER A 200 -4.24 -3.96 0.44
C SER A 200 -4.27 -4.18 1.95
N LYS A 201 -3.42 -5.11 2.42
CA LYS A 201 -3.14 -5.32 3.84
C LYS A 201 -2.00 -4.43 4.35
N TYR A 202 -1.23 -3.81 3.44
CA TYR A 202 0.04 -3.16 3.76
C TYR A 202 0.03 -1.65 3.56
N ILE A 203 -0.75 -1.14 2.61
CA ILE A 203 -0.70 0.28 2.25
C ILE A 203 -2.09 0.88 2.07
N TYR A 204 -2.13 2.21 2.12
CA TYR A 204 -3.17 3.03 1.54
C TYR A 204 -2.58 3.89 0.43
N MET A 205 -3.34 4.10 -0.62
CA MET A 205 -3.06 5.09 -1.65
C MET A 205 -3.85 6.36 -1.35
N VAL A 206 -3.15 7.40 -0.96
CA VAL A 206 -3.74 8.68 -0.55
C VAL A 206 -4.01 9.55 -1.75
N ASN A 207 -2.98 9.73 -2.56
CA ASN A 207 -3.04 10.58 -3.73
C ASN A 207 -2.54 9.83 -4.96
N PHE A 208 -3.06 10.18 -6.13
CA PHE A 208 -2.55 9.67 -7.39
C PHE A 208 -1.52 10.66 -7.93
N ASP A 209 -0.33 10.16 -8.29
CA ASP A 209 0.74 10.99 -8.83
C ASP A 209 0.26 11.71 -10.10
N SER A 210 0.53 13.00 -10.22
CA SER A 210 0.12 13.82 -11.36
C SER A 210 0.62 13.31 -12.72
N ASP A 211 1.71 12.55 -12.73
CA ASP A 211 2.21 11.94 -13.98
C ASP A 211 1.27 10.84 -14.48
N TYR A 212 0.42 10.27 -13.62
CA TYR A 212 -0.59 9.29 -13.99
C TYR A 212 -2.00 9.88 -14.12
N THR A 213 -2.25 11.07 -13.56
CA THR A 213 -3.59 11.70 -13.62
C THR A 213 -3.93 12.21 -15.02
N ALA A 214 -2.94 12.51 -15.86
CA ALA A 214 -3.16 12.87 -17.26
C ALA A 214 -3.87 11.77 -18.05
N ALA A 215 -3.81 10.51 -17.58
CA ALA A 215 -4.51 9.39 -18.18
C ALA A 215 -6.03 9.39 -17.92
N ASN A 216 -6.53 10.18 -16.98
CA ASN A 216 -7.96 10.28 -16.66
C ASN A 216 -8.82 10.80 -17.82
N ALA A 217 -8.22 11.42 -18.81
CA ALA A 217 -8.90 11.96 -19.98
C ALA A 217 -8.78 11.07 -21.23
N GLY A 218 -8.41 9.80 -21.08
CA GLY A 218 -8.11 8.92 -22.20
C GLY A 218 -6.75 9.19 -22.84
N THR A 219 -5.89 9.95 -22.17
CA THR A 219 -4.52 10.21 -22.63
C THR A 219 -3.62 9.07 -22.15
N ALA A 220 -2.84 8.49 -23.05
CA ALA A 220 -1.86 7.47 -22.72
C ALA A 220 -0.87 8.00 -21.66
N MET A 221 -0.56 7.15 -20.68
CA MET A 221 0.49 7.46 -19.71
C MET A 221 1.83 7.59 -20.43
N THR A 222 2.71 8.46 -19.90
CA THR A 222 4.03 8.64 -20.51
C THR A 222 4.79 7.33 -20.54
N PRO A 223 5.16 6.81 -21.72
CA PRO A 223 5.84 5.52 -21.83
C PRO A 223 7.20 5.50 -21.13
N GLY A 224 7.54 4.40 -20.51
CA GLY A 224 8.90 4.11 -20.05
C GLY A 224 9.26 4.61 -18.66
N VAL A 225 8.36 5.21 -17.93
CA VAL A 225 8.65 5.65 -16.56
C VAL A 225 8.22 4.58 -15.55
N GLN A 226 9.16 3.72 -15.19
CA GLN A 226 9.04 2.94 -13.95
C GLN A 226 9.18 3.89 -12.78
N LYS A 227 8.19 3.90 -11.89
CA LYS A 227 8.31 4.63 -10.63
C LYS A 227 8.31 3.65 -9.48
N THR A 228 9.36 3.73 -8.68
CA THR A 228 9.45 3.01 -7.43
C THR A 228 9.33 4.02 -6.29
N TYR A 229 8.32 3.81 -5.47
CA TYR A 229 8.11 4.57 -4.26
C TYR A 229 8.68 3.75 -3.10
N ILE A 230 9.69 4.26 -2.46
CA ILE A 230 10.23 3.66 -1.23
C ILE A 230 9.47 4.28 -0.08
N SER A 231 8.71 3.46 0.61
CA SER A 231 8.17 3.86 1.90
C SER A 231 9.25 3.59 2.94
N GLY A 232 9.71 4.56 3.55
CA GLY A 232 10.69 4.44 4.59
C GLY A 232 11.30 5.76 4.78
N LEU A 233 10.98 6.43 5.78
CA LEU A 233 11.84 7.45 6.22
C LEU A 233 11.55 7.94 7.61
N THR A 234 12.61 7.86 8.38
CA THR A 234 13.13 8.82 9.34
C THR A 234 12.15 9.52 10.29
N ASN A 235 11.05 8.87 10.66
CA ASN A 235 10.33 9.22 11.85
C ASN A 235 9.87 8.01 12.63
N SER A 236 10.66 6.95 12.59
CA SER A 236 10.61 5.93 13.63
C SER A 236 11.16 6.58 14.92
N VAL A 237 10.32 7.24 15.64
CA VAL A 237 10.60 7.47 17.05
C VAL A 237 10.25 6.16 17.74
N HIS A 238 11.28 5.52 18.25
CA HIS A 238 11.21 4.34 19.10
C HIS A 238 10.35 4.59 20.33
#